data_1abaceed500c845fde6cb1af36766da6
#
_entry.id   1abaceed500c845fde6cb1af36766da6
#
_cell.length_a   1.000
_cell.length_b   1.000
_cell.length_c   1.000
_cell.angle_alpha   90.00
_cell.angle_beta   90.00
_cell.angle_gamma   90.00
#
_symmetry.space_group_name_H-M   'P 1'
#
loop_
_entity.id
_entity.type
_entity.pdbx_description
1 polymer ?
#
loop_
_entity_poly.entity_id
_entity_poly.type
_entity_poly.pdbx_seq_one_letter_code
_entity_poly.pdbx_strand_id
1 'polypeptide(L)' 'MILGYGVILIDRRRVHFVDMGVIDLRREKDHFAKLNTIFTEVGAVIDRYRPDDVAVEAPFYGKNPQVMLKLGR' A
#
# COMPACT_ATOMS: atom_id res chain seq x y z
N MET A 1 -11.65 -4.38 7.83
CA MET A 1 -10.56 -3.42 7.61
C MET A 1 -10.25 -3.32 6.13
N ILE A 2 -9.95 -2.14 5.69
CA ILE A 2 -9.54 -1.87 4.31
C ILE A 2 -8.14 -1.25 4.37
N LEU A 3 -7.23 -1.78 3.55
CA LEU A 3 -5.89 -1.22 3.40
C LEU A 3 -5.83 -0.43 2.09
N GLY A 4 -5.53 0.87 2.18
CA GLY A 4 -5.32 1.70 1.00
C GLY A 4 -3.87 1.68 0.57
N TYR A 5 -3.60 1.74 -0.73
CA TYR A 5 -2.24 1.94 -1.21
C TYR A 5 -2.21 2.99 -2.31
N GLY A 6 -1.08 3.68 -2.38
CA GLY A 6 -0.82 4.64 -3.43
C GLY A 6 0.58 4.44 -3.99
N VAL A 7 0.75 4.75 -5.25
CA VAL A 7 2.04 4.69 -5.93
C VAL A 7 2.31 6.07 -6.53
N ILE A 8 3.42 6.65 -6.14
CA ILE A 8 3.85 7.95 -6.65
C ILE A 8 5.24 7.85 -7.28
N LEU A 9 5.47 8.69 -8.25
CA LEU A 9 6.78 8.87 -8.87
C LEU A 9 7.30 10.25 -8.52
N ILE A 10 8.52 10.31 -8.01
CA ILE A 10 9.19 11.59 -7.77
C ILE A 10 10.23 11.78 -8.85
N ASP A 11 10.07 12.87 -9.60
CA ASP A 11 10.98 13.24 -10.67
C ASP A 11 11.29 14.74 -10.57
N ARG A 12 12.57 15.06 -10.35
CA ARG A 12 13.05 16.45 -10.27
C ARG A 12 12.19 17.32 -9.34
N ARG A 13 11.89 16.81 -8.14
CA ARG A 13 11.07 17.47 -7.12
C ARG A 13 9.59 17.56 -7.47
N ARG A 14 9.16 16.91 -8.55
CA ARG A 14 7.74 16.81 -8.89
C ARG A 14 7.21 15.46 -8.46
N VAL A 15 6.02 15.47 -7.89
CA VAL A 15 5.33 14.26 -7.50
C VAL A 15 4.29 13.96 -8.55
N HIS A 16 4.39 12.77 -9.14
CA HIS A 16 3.42 12.30 -10.12
C HIS A 16 2.64 11.14 -9.50
N PHE A 17 1.35 11.23 -9.61
CA PHE A 17 0.47 10.16 -9.19
C PHE A 17 0.51 9.04 -10.25
N VAL A 18 0.77 7.81 -9.82
CA VAL A 18 0.90 6.67 -10.73
C VAL A 18 -0.30 5.74 -10.62
N ASP A 19 -0.65 5.35 -9.40
CA ASP A 19 -1.70 4.38 -9.16
C ASP A 19 -2.21 4.48 -7.74
N MET A 20 -3.41 3.97 -7.50
CA MET A 20 -3.95 3.80 -6.17
C MET A 20 -4.92 2.63 -6.17
N GLY A 21 -5.13 2.06 -5.01
CA GLY A 21 -6.07 0.98 -4.86
C GLY A 21 -6.39 0.69 -3.42
N VAL A 22 -7.24 -0.28 -3.21
CA VAL A 22 -7.59 -0.75 -1.88
C VAL A 22 -7.53 -2.26 -1.84
N ILE A 23 -7.16 -2.78 -0.67
CA ILE A 23 -7.20 -4.19 -0.37
C ILE A 23 -8.28 -4.38 0.68
N ASP A 24 -9.35 -5.07 0.31
CA ASP A 24 -10.48 -5.29 1.20
C ASP A 24 -10.22 -6.51 2.05
N LEU A 25 -10.09 -6.30 3.35
CA LEU A 25 -9.81 -7.36 4.32
C LEU A 25 -11.06 -7.76 5.12
N ARG A 26 -12.21 -7.20 4.79
CA ARG A 26 -13.45 -7.43 5.55
C ARG A 26 -13.93 -8.86 5.47
N ARG A 27 -13.57 -9.60 4.43
CA ARG A 27 -13.95 -11.00 4.26
C ARG A 27 -13.04 -11.98 4.96
N GLU A 28 -11.89 -11.51 5.41
CA GLU A 28 -10.93 -12.38 6.07
C GLU A 28 -11.40 -12.67 7.50
N LYS A 29 -11.45 -13.96 7.83
CA LYS A 29 -12.06 -14.42 9.07
C LYS A 29 -11.17 -14.21 10.29
N ASP A 30 -9.87 -14.32 10.14
CA ASP A 30 -8.97 -14.25 11.26
C ASP A 30 -7.73 -13.42 10.94
N HIS A 31 -6.91 -13.22 11.97
CA HIS A 31 -5.74 -12.38 11.88
C HIS A 31 -4.69 -12.92 10.89
N PHE A 32 -4.50 -14.24 10.87
CA PHE A 32 -3.55 -14.85 9.94
C PHE A 32 -3.98 -14.69 8.49
N ALA A 33 -5.27 -14.87 8.22
CA ALA A 33 -5.82 -14.68 6.89
C ALA A 33 -5.64 -13.24 6.42
N LYS A 34 -5.87 -12.26 7.30
CA LYS A 34 -5.65 -10.85 6.99
C LYS A 34 -4.19 -10.57 6.65
N LEU A 35 -3.27 -11.06 7.47
CA LEU A 35 -1.84 -10.87 7.24
C LEU A 35 -1.39 -11.51 5.94
N ASN A 36 -1.88 -12.69 5.64
CA ASN A 36 -1.54 -13.38 4.40
C ASN A 36 -2.03 -12.60 3.18
N THR A 37 -3.24 -12.08 3.23
CA THR A 37 -3.80 -11.27 2.15
C THR A 37 -2.99 -9.99 1.96
N ILE A 38 -2.66 -9.29 3.04
CA ILE A 38 -1.83 -8.09 2.98
C ILE A 38 -0.48 -8.41 2.35
N PHE A 39 0.18 -9.46 2.81
CA PHE A 39 1.48 -9.87 2.31
C PHE A 39 1.43 -10.17 0.80
N THR A 40 0.43 -10.92 0.39
CA THR A 40 0.28 -11.32 -1.01
C THR A 40 -0.03 -10.13 -1.91
N GLU A 41 -0.99 -9.30 -1.52
CA GLU A 41 -1.45 -8.19 -2.35
C GLU A 41 -0.45 -7.03 -2.39
N VAL A 42 0.11 -6.65 -1.25
CA VAL A 42 1.13 -5.61 -1.19
C VAL A 42 2.40 -6.09 -1.90
N GLY A 43 2.75 -7.36 -1.70
CA GLY A 43 3.88 -7.97 -2.41
C GLY A 43 3.73 -7.91 -3.92
N ALA A 44 2.53 -8.17 -4.43
CA ALA A 44 2.25 -8.08 -5.86
C ALA A 44 2.43 -6.67 -6.39
N VAL A 45 1.98 -5.65 -5.63
CA VAL A 45 2.16 -4.25 -6.03
C VAL A 45 3.64 -3.86 -6.01
N ILE A 46 4.37 -4.29 -4.99
CA ILE A 46 5.81 -4.04 -4.90
C ILE A 46 6.55 -4.69 -6.08
N ASP A 47 6.21 -5.93 -6.40
CA ASP A 47 6.84 -6.63 -7.53
C ASP A 47 6.54 -5.93 -8.86
N ARG A 48 5.33 -5.42 -9.01
CA ARG A 48 4.91 -4.73 -10.22
C ARG A 48 5.66 -3.42 -10.45
N TYR A 49 5.78 -2.61 -9.39
CA TYR A 49 6.32 -1.25 -9.51
C TYR A 49 7.77 -1.12 -9.08
N ARG A 50 8.28 -2.03 -8.28
CA ARG A 50 9.65 -2.01 -7.75
C ARG A 50 10.04 -0.65 -7.20
N PRO A 51 9.34 -0.18 -6.17
CA PRO A 51 9.57 1.16 -5.63
C PRO A 51 10.94 1.27 -4.94
N ASP A 52 11.46 2.48 -4.88
CA ASP A 52 12.69 2.77 -4.13
C ASP A 52 12.42 2.87 -2.64
N ASP A 53 11.22 3.29 -2.27
CA ASP A 53 10.82 3.42 -0.87
C ASP A 53 9.37 3.00 -0.67
N VAL A 54 9.09 2.51 0.52
CA VAL A 54 7.75 2.15 0.95
C VAL A 54 7.52 2.79 2.32
N ALA A 55 6.41 3.50 2.46
CA ALA A 55 6.00 4.07 3.73
C ALA A 55 4.68 3.47 4.17
N VAL A 56 4.60 3.14 5.43
CA VAL A 56 3.37 2.60 6.02
C VAL A 56 2.87 3.58 7.07
N GLU A 57 1.64 4.03 6.89
CA GLU A 57 1.00 4.90 7.86
C GLU A 57 0.18 4.06 8.84
N ALA A 58 0.53 4.13 10.11
CA ALA A 58 -0.23 3.49 11.17
C ALA A 58 -1.42 4.38 11.51
N PRO A 59 -2.65 3.85 11.45
CA PRO A 59 -3.83 4.68 11.67
C PRO A 59 -4.05 4.99 13.15
N PHE A 60 -4.51 6.21 13.41
CA PHE A 60 -5.17 6.52 14.65
C PHE A 60 -6.63 6.06 14.56
N TYR A 61 -7.33 6.08 15.66
CA TYR A 61 -8.71 5.62 15.82
C TYR A 61 -9.58 5.60 14.57
N GLY A 62 -10.03 4.41 14.18
CA GLY A 62 -11.04 4.23 13.14
C GLY A 62 -10.58 4.47 11.70
N LYS A 63 -9.34 4.90 11.50
CA LYS A 63 -8.83 5.09 10.15
C LYS A 63 -8.20 3.81 9.62
N ASN A 64 -8.31 3.62 8.32
CA ASN A 64 -7.71 2.47 7.65
C ASN A 64 -6.21 2.71 7.42
N PRO A 65 -5.39 1.66 7.49
CA PRO A 65 -3.97 1.79 7.21
C PRO A 65 -3.71 2.14 5.75
N GLN A 66 -2.61 2.81 5.51
CA GLN A 66 -2.18 3.25 4.18
C GLN A 66 -0.76 2.80 3.91
N VAL A 67 -0.51 2.39 2.67
CA VAL A 67 0.84 2.07 2.20
C VAL A 67 1.14 2.94 0.99
N MET A 68 2.27 3.64 1.04
CA MET A 68 2.71 4.49 -0.06
C MET A 68 4.00 3.94 -0.66
N LEU A 69 4.00 3.74 -1.97
CA LEU A 69 5.17 3.29 -2.71
C LEU A 69 5.72 4.47 -3.52
N LYS A 70 6.99 4.75 -3.31
CA LYS A 70 7.66 5.86 -4.00
C LYS A 70 8.60 5.30 -5.06
N LEU A 71 8.36 5.69 -6.30
CA LEU A 71 9.21 5.39 -7.43
C LEU A 71 10.11 6.60 -7.71
N GLY A 72 11.31 6.33 -8.18
CA GLY A 72 12.27 7.39 -8.47
C GLY A 72 13.04 7.86 -7.23
N ARG A 73 13.89 8.83 -7.41
CA ARG A 73 14.83 9.28 -6.37
C ARG A 73 14.51 10.67 -5.86
#